data_99f38a1d0574eb87033e475aff7afb11
#
_entry.id   99f38a1d0574eb87033e475aff7afb11
#
_cell.length_a   1.000
_cell.length_b   1.000
_cell.length_c   1.000
_cell.angle_alpha   90.00
_cell.angle_beta   90.00
_cell.angle_gamma   90.00
#
_symmetry.space_group_name_H-M   'P 1'
#
loop_
_entity.id
_entity.type
_entity.pdbx_description
1 polymer ?
#
loop_
_entity_poly.entity_id
_entity_poly.type
_entity_poly.pdbx_seq_one_letter_code
_entity_poly.pdbx_strand_id
1 'polypeptide(L)'
;MLKSKMTRRRFLAATSTAVIAMPYVRGAHAAGTLSIGFWDHWVPGANKASQDLCEQWAVKEKVDVSIDYITSQGNKNLLTIAAEAQARSGHDIFAFPTWQPADQANRLEPVDDIMADLIKQNGAVNPTVEYLARSGGHWVAVPAAVGSQIKGPCSRIDLMKKYAGIDVQAIYPAGAPPKADAWTLDAMLKAAEACHKAGYPFGIGLGVTEDNVDTAGAIFQSFGADLVDAKGNVSVKSDAVRQALEYYKKLAQWLPPDAPAWDNASNNKYLIAGKGSLIMNPPSAWAVAKRDAPQVAEQLWTHGMPAGPKGRYAPFLPYFYGIWNFGKNKSAAKSLLVYLSQPAAVEAMVNASFGYDLPAFEKFTTFKVWAEEGPPKGTLYHYPNPHNHQILSVAAQPAPPKIAVQIYTQAIQTKMVVRFMQGEPLEQTLAWAETEVEGFMRT
;
A
#
# COMPACT_ATOMS: atom_id res chain seq x y z
N MET A 1 -23.94 13.82 -56.81
CA MET A 1 -23.64 12.69 -55.88
C MET A 1 -22.13 12.54 -55.76
N LEU A 2 -21.52 13.13 -54.72
CA LEU A 2 -20.10 12.99 -54.45
C LEU A 2 -19.91 11.78 -53.50
N LYS A 3 -19.29 10.71 -53.99
CA LYS A 3 -18.85 9.60 -53.14
C LYS A 3 -17.56 9.97 -52.44
N SER A 4 -17.63 10.27 -51.12
CA SER A 4 -16.48 10.47 -50.26
C SER A 4 -15.76 9.13 -50.09
N LYS A 5 -14.53 9.02 -50.63
CA LYS A 5 -13.65 7.86 -50.37
C LYS A 5 -13.03 8.02 -48.98
N MET A 6 -13.40 7.15 -48.01
CA MET A 6 -12.73 7.07 -46.72
C MET A 6 -11.29 6.59 -46.94
N THR A 7 -10.33 7.37 -46.46
CA THR A 7 -8.90 7.04 -46.56
C THR A 7 -8.50 6.00 -45.48
N ARG A 8 -7.55 5.11 -45.80
CA ARG A 8 -7.01 4.06 -44.92
C ARG A 8 -6.61 4.55 -43.51
N ARG A 9 -6.22 5.81 -43.37
CA ARG A 9 -5.90 6.44 -42.07
C ARG A 9 -7.11 6.63 -41.13
N ARG A 10 -8.32 6.79 -41.66
CA ARG A 10 -9.55 6.91 -40.84
C ARG A 10 -10.08 5.54 -40.39
N PHE A 11 -9.71 4.47 -41.06
CA PHE A 11 -10.11 3.11 -40.64
C PHE A 11 -9.25 2.57 -39.49
N LEU A 12 -7.98 3.02 -39.36
CA LEU A 12 -7.08 2.62 -38.28
C LEU A 12 -7.28 3.39 -36.96
N ALA A 13 -8.05 4.49 -36.99
CA ALA A 13 -8.38 5.29 -35.79
C ALA A 13 -9.67 4.84 -35.07
N ALA A 14 -10.36 3.83 -35.58
CA ALA A 14 -11.65 3.35 -35.04
C ALA A 14 -11.60 1.89 -34.51
N THR A 15 -10.44 1.26 -34.42
CA THR A 15 -10.28 0.03 -33.66
C THR A 15 -9.81 0.34 -32.23
N SER A 16 -10.72 0.93 -31.43
CA SER A 16 -10.70 0.65 -30.02
C SER A 16 -10.89 -0.86 -29.89
N THR A 17 -9.84 -1.58 -29.54
CA THR A 17 -9.96 -2.97 -29.11
C THR A 17 -10.83 -2.97 -27.87
N ALA A 18 -12.14 -3.20 -28.06
CA ALA A 18 -13.03 -3.53 -26.98
C ALA A 18 -12.49 -4.83 -26.37
N VAL A 19 -11.88 -4.75 -25.19
CA VAL A 19 -11.56 -5.92 -24.39
C VAL A 19 -12.91 -6.53 -24.00
N ILE A 20 -13.31 -7.59 -24.67
CA ILE A 20 -14.53 -8.33 -24.32
C ILE A 20 -14.17 -9.15 -23.08
N ALA A 21 -14.62 -8.69 -21.90
CA ALA A 21 -14.51 -9.45 -20.67
C ALA A 21 -15.24 -10.79 -20.85
N MET A 22 -14.60 -11.90 -20.47
CA MET A 22 -15.30 -13.19 -20.41
C MET A 22 -16.25 -13.17 -19.21
N PRO A 23 -17.58 -13.35 -19.42
CA PRO A 23 -18.51 -13.35 -18.30
C PRO A 23 -18.21 -14.50 -17.34
N TYR A 24 -18.27 -14.22 -16.05
CA TYR A 24 -18.17 -15.23 -15.02
C TYR A 24 -19.48 -16.02 -14.93
N VAL A 25 -19.40 -17.33 -15.16
CA VAL A 25 -20.54 -18.24 -14.96
C VAL A 25 -20.18 -19.18 -13.80
N ARG A 26 -20.95 -19.10 -12.70
CA ARG A 26 -20.71 -19.93 -11.50
C ARG A 26 -20.69 -21.43 -11.89
N GLY A 27 -19.60 -22.12 -11.53
CA GLY A 27 -19.43 -23.54 -11.74
C GLY A 27 -19.20 -24.00 -13.20
N ALA A 28 -19.02 -23.05 -14.13
CA ALA A 28 -18.76 -23.35 -15.54
C ALA A 28 -17.34 -22.92 -15.94
N HIS A 29 -16.32 -23.52 -15.35
CA HIS A 29 -14.95 -23.42 -15.83
C HIS A 29 -14.40 -24.78 -16.20
N ALA A 30 -13.54 -24.82 -17.20
CA ALA A 30 -12.90 -26.07 -17.60
C ALA A 30 -11.90 -26.51 -16.50
N ALA A 31 -11.90 -27.83 -16.24
CA ALA A 31 -10.78 -28.44 -15.53
C ALA A 31 -9.48 -28.03 -16.25
N GLY A 32 -8.45 -27.62 -15.48
CA GLY A 32 -7.20 -27.14 -16.07
C GLY A 32 -6.24 -26.68 -14.98
N THR A 33 -5.22 -25.95 -15.39
CA THR A 33 -4.21 -25.39 -14.49
C THR A 33 -4.49 -23.92 -14.24
N LEU A 34 -4.16 -23.43 -13.05
CA LEU A 34 -4.20 -22.04 -12.65
C LEU A 34 -2.89 -21.68 -11.94
N SER A 35 -2.18 -20.69 -12.44
CA SER A 35 -0.92 -20.22 -11.84
C SER A 35 -1.12 -18.86 -11.17
N ILE A 36 -0.55 -18.70 -9.97
CA ILE A 36 -0.80 -17.56 -9.10
C ILE A 36 0.53 -17.01 -8.59
N GLY A 37 0.78 -15.73 -8.81
CA GLY A 37 1.86 -14.96 -8.19
C GLY A 37 1.34 -14.18 -7.00
N PHE A 38 1.48 -14.71 -5.79
CA PHE A 38 1.10 -14.01 -4.57
C PHE A 38 2.28 -13.24 -3.98
N TRP A 39 1.96 -12.25 -3.16
CA TRP A 39 2.97 -11.58 -2.36
C TRP A 39 3.44 -12.49 -1.23
N ASP A 40 4.77 -12.58 -1.05
CA ASP A 40 5.41 -13.31 0.05
C ASP A 40 5.26 -12.51 1.34
N HIS A 41 4.34 -12.94 2.19
CA HIS A 41 3.90 -12.21 3.36
C HIS A 41 4.94 -12.22 4.48
N TRP A 42 5.11 -11.10 5.18
CA TRP A 42 6.01 -10.99 6.35
C TRP A 42 5.62 -11.90 7.50
N VAL A 43 4.35 -12.27 7.62
CA VAL A 43 3.85 -13.24 8.59
C VAL A 43 3.67 -14.57 7.87
N PRO A 44 4.51 -15.60 8.12
CA PRO A 44 4.48 -16.86 7.36
C PRO A 44 3.14 -17.61 7.45
N GLY A 45 2.39 -17.43 8.54
CA GLY A 45 1.06 -17.98 8.71
C GLY A 45 0.06 -17.54 7.65
N ALA A 46 0.19 -16.32 7.15
CA ALA A 46 -0.68 -15.78 6.10
C ALA A 46 -0.45 -16.48 4.74
N ASN A 47 0.80 -16.79 4.39
CA ASN A 47 1.10 -17.58 3.19
C ASN A 47 0.47 -18.97 3.30
N LYS A 48 0.62 -19.63 4.45
CA LYS A 48 0.04 -20.96 4.70
C LYS A 48 -1.49 -20.94 4.58
N ALA A 49 -2.15 -19.95 5.19
CA ALA A 49 -3.59 -19.82 5.14
C ALA A 49 -4.11 -19.59 3.70
N SER A 50 -3.46 -18.72 2.92
CA SER A 50 -3.82 -18.49 1.53
C SER A 50 -3.57 -19.71 0.65
N GLN A 51 -2.48 -20.46 0.90
CA GLN A 51 -2.23 -21.73 0.23
C GLN A 51 -3.33 -22.75 0.52
N ASP A 52 -3.66 -22.98 1.80
CA ASP A 52 -4.67 -23.94 2.22
C ASP A 52 -6.04 -23.64 1.61
N LEU A 53 -6.42 -22.35 1.55
CA LEU A 53 -7.65 -21.91 0.92
C LEU A 53 -7.67 -22.20 -0.59
N CYS A 54 -6.56 -21.91 -1.29
CA CYS A 54 -6.43 -22.21 -2.71
C CYS A 54 -6.49 -23.71 -2.98
N GLU A 55 -5.84 -24.54 -2.16
CA GLU A 55 -5.87 -26.01 -2.28
C GLU A 55 -7.27 -26.58 -2.02
N GLN A 56 -7.99 -26.07 -1.00
CA GLN A 56 -9.40 -26.46 -0.75
C GLN A 56 -10.30 -26.13 -1.93
N TRP A 57 -10.15 -24.93 -2.51
CA TRP A 57 -10.89 -24.53 -3.69
C TRP A 57 -10.51 -25.42 -4.89
N ALA A 58 -9.21 -25.69 -5.10
CA ALA A 58 -8.68 -26.48 -6.20
C ALA A 58 -9.27 -27.90 -6.23
N VAL A 59 -9.30 -28.56 -5.07
CA VAL A 59 -9.91 -29.91 -4.92
C VAL A 59 -11.39 -29.88 -5.27
N LYS A 60 -12.14 -28.88 -4.79
CA LYS A 60 -13.58 -28.75 -5.05
C LYS A 60 -13.88 -28.49 -6.52
N GLU A 61 -13.13 -27.64 -7.14
CA GLU A 61 -13.37 -27.20 -8.53
C GLU A 61 -12.61 -28.03 -9.57
N LYS A 62 -11.80 -29.00 -9.13
CA LYS A 62 -11.01 -29.92 -9.99
C LYS A 62 -10.05 -29.15 -10.91
N VAL A 63 -9.37 -28.13 -10.36
CA VAL A 63 -8.36 -27.30 -11.02
C VAL A 63 -7.03 -27.54 -10.36
N ASP A 64 -5.97 -27.73 -11.13
CA ASP A 64 -4.61 -27.80 -10.60
C ASP A 64 -4.09 -26.38 -10.36
N VAL A 65 -3.66 -26.07 -9.12
CA VAL A 65 -3.17 -24.76 -8.74
C VAL A 65 -1.67 -24.80 -8.43
N SER A 66 -0.92 -23.85 -9.00
CA SER A 66 0.46 -23.57 -8.61
C SER A 66 0.56 -22.16 -8.06
N ILE A 67 1.26 -21.99 -6.94
CA ILE A 67 1.41 -20.70 -6.26
C ILE A 67 2.88 -20.37 -6.10
N ASP A 68 3.28 -19.19 -6.59
CA ASP A 68 4.59 -18.60 -6.35
C ASP A 68 4.43 -17.43 -5.37
N TYR A 69 5.15 -17.49 -4.24
CA TYR A 69 5.22 -16.39 -3.29
C TYR A 69 6.41 -15.47 -3.65
N ILE A 70 6.10 -14.23 -4.02
CA ILE A 70 7.06 -13.29 -4.58
C ILE A 70 7.31 -12.15 -3.60
N THR A 71 8.55 -12.07 -3.11
CA THR A 71 8.93 -11.07 -2.12
C THR A 71 8.95 -9.65 -2.68
N SER A 72 8.63 -8.66 -1.82
CA SER A 72 8.85 -7.23 -2.13
C SER A 72 10.29 -6.77 -1.91
N GLN A 73 11.14 -7.59 -1.27
CA GLN A 73 12.55 -7.25 -1.07
C GLN A 73 13.25 -7.07 -2.43
N GLY A 74 14.01 -5.98 -2.56
CA GLY A 74 14.67 -5.62 -3.81
C GLY A 74 13.70 -5.33 -4.96
N ASN A 75 12.46 -4.95 -4.66
CA ASN A 75 11.39 -4.69 -5.63
C ASN A 75 11.09 -5.89 -6.56
N LYS A 76 11.36 -7.13 -6.12
CA LYS A 76 11.20 -8.33 -6.96
C LYS A 76 9.76 -8.50 -7.46
N ASN A 77 8.75 -8.18 -6.63
CA ASN A 77 7.34 -8.20 -7.03
C ASN A 77 7.07 -7.25 -8.20
N LEU A 78 7.53 -5.99 -8.12
CA LEU A 78 7.36 -4.99 -9.17
C LEU A 78 8.12 -5.36 -10.46
N LEU A 79 9.33 -5.89 -10.32
CA LEU A 79 10.13 -6.39 -11.45
C LEU A 79 9.43 -7.57 -12.14
N THR A 80 8.81 -8.47 -11.39
CA THR A 80 8.06 -9.60 -11.93
C THR A 80 6.81 -9.12 -12.66
N ILE A 81 6.04 -8.18 -12.08
CA ILE A 81 4.89 -7.55 -12.75
C ILE A 81 5.32 -6.96 -14.10
N ALA A 82 6.40 -6.16 -14.11
CA ALA A 82 6.89 -5.53 -15.34
C ALA A 82 7.34 -6.55 -16.39
N ALA A 83 8.04 -7.61 -15.97
CA ALA A 83 8.52 -8.67 -16.86
C ALA A 83 7.35 -9.45 -17.49
N GLU A 84 6.35 -9.86 -16.72
CA GLU A 84 5.18 -10.57 -17.21
C GLU A 84 4.33 -9.69 -18.14
N ALA A 85 4.13 -8.44 -17.77
CA ALA A 85 3.43 -7.46 -18.60
C ALA A 85 4.11 -7.27 -19.98
N GLN A 86 5.43 -7.21 -19.99
CA GLN A 86 6.22 -7.08 -21.23
C GLN A 86 6.20 -8.35 -22.06
N ALA A 87 6.42 -9.50 -21.41
CA ALA A 87 6.44 -10.81 -22.08
C ALA A 87 5.05 -11.27 -22.53
N ARG A 88 3.97 -10.70 -21.97
CA ARG A 88 2.59 -11.18 -22.11
C ARG A 88 2.46 -12.68 -21.79
N SER A 89 3.18 -13.10 -20.78
CA SER A 89 3.28 -14.49 -20.32
C SER A 89 3.71 -14.51 -18.86
N GLY A 90 3.21 -15.46 -18.08
CA GLY A 90 3.50 -15.62 -16.67
C GLY A 90 2.33 -16.25 -15.94
N HIS A 91 2.00 -15.73 -14.75
CA HIS A 91 0.89 -16.20 -13.96
C HIS A 91 -0.47 -15.86 -14.60
N ASP A 92 -1.53 -16.55 -14.18
CA ASP A 92 -2.92 -16.20 -14.52
C ASP A 92 -3.43 -15.08 -13.59
N ILE A 93 -3.17 -15.21 -12.27
CA ILE A 93 -3.49 -14.20 -11.24
C ILE A 93 -2.19 -13.66 -10.67
N PHE A 94 -2.17 -12.37 -10.38
CA PHE A 94 -1.06 -11.74 -9.70
C PHE A 94 -1.51 -10.79 -8.59
N ALA A 95 -0.71 -10.66 -7.52
CA ALA A 95 -0.93 -9.70 -6.43
C ALA A 95 -0.27 -8.36 -6.74
N PHE A 96 -1.07 -7.32 -6.94
CA PHE A 96 -0.65 -5.98 -7.35
C PHE A 96 -0.72 -5.00 -6.17
N PRO A 97 0.37 -4.33 -5.78
CA PRO A 97 0.32 -3.28 -4.78
C PRO A 97 -0.13 -1.94 -5.35
N THR A 98 -0.83 -1.14 -4.54
CA THR A 98 -1.14 0.29 -4.74
C THR A 98 -1.60 0.66 -6.15
N TRP A 99 -0.77 1.38 -6.91
CA TRP A 99 -1.07 1.91 -8.24
C TRP A 99 -0.92 0.88 -9.37
N GLN A 100 -0.40 -0.30 -9.10
CA GLN A 100 -0.09 -1.29 -10.15
C GLN A 100 -1.33 -1.76 -10.94
N PRO A 101 -2.54 -1.90 -10.36
CA PRO A 101 -3.72 -2.18 -11.19
C PRO A 101 -3.99 -1.10 -12.23
N ALA A 102 -3.84 0.18 -11.89
CA ALA A 102 -4.01 1.29 -12.82
C ALA A 102 -2.91 1.32 -13.90
N ASP A 103 -1.66 1.01 -13.53
CA ASP A 103 -0.52 0.91 -14.46
C ASP A 103 -0.72 -0.22 -15.49
N GLN A 104 -1.24 -1.36 -15.05
CA GLN A 104 -1.45 -2.54 -15.88
C GLN A 104 -2.87 -2.69 -16.44
N ALA A 105 -3.73 -1.68 -16.28
CA ALA A 105 -5.16 -1.78 -16.59
C ALA A 105 -5.46 -2.32 -18.00
N ASN A 106 -4.68 -1.94 -19.01
CA ASN A 106 -4.83 -2.41 -20.40
C ASN A 106 -4.41 -3.88 -20.60
N ARG A 107 -3.78 -4.50 -19.60
CA ARG A 107 -3.31 -5.88 -19.60
C ARG A 107 -4.04 -6.77 -18.62
N LEU A 108 -4.99 -6.21 -17.86
CA LEU A 108 -5.80 -6.94 -16.91
C LEU A 108 -7.17 -7.27 -17.50
N GLU A 109 -7.73 -8.39 -17.09
CA GLU A 109 -9.11 -8.79 -17.38
C GLU A 109 -10.06 -7.95 -16.52
N PRO A 110 -11.08 -7.29 -17.10
CA PRO A 110 -12.12 -6.64 -16.31
C PRO A 110 -12.86 -7.62 -15.40
N VAL A 111 -13.15 -7.18 -14.18
CA VAL A 111 -13.77 -8.00 -13.13
C VAL A 111 -15.07 -7.40 -12.59
N ASP A 112 -15.74 -6.54 -13.37
CA ASP A 112 -17.00 -5.89 -12.98
C ASP A 112 -18.07 -6.88 -12.58
N ASP A 113 -18.15 -8.02 -13.30
CA ASP A 113 -19.11 -9.10 -13.07
C ASP A 113 -19.01 -9.69 -11.66
N ILE A 114 -17.79 -10.05 -11.23
CA ILE A 114 -17.58 -10.59 -9.89
C ILE A 114 -17.59 -9.50 -8.81
N MET A 115 -17.13 -8.29 -9.11
CA MET A 115 -17.15 -7.19 -8.15
C MET A 115 -18.58 -6.75 -7.81
N ALA A 116 -19.52 -6.76 -8.76
CA ALA A 116 -20.93 -6.47 -8.48
C ALA A 116 -21.53 -7.44 -7.45
N ASP A 117 -21.24 -8.73 -7.57
CA ASP A 117 -21.67 -9.76 -6.62
C ASP A 117 -20.97 -9.61 -5.26
N LEU A 118 -19.66 -9.36 -5.25
CA LEU A 118 -18.89 -9.19 -4.02
C LEU A 118 -19.34 -7.96 -3.22
N ILE A 119 -19.61 -6.83 -3.87
CA ILE A 119 -20.12 -5.62 -3.23
C ILE A 119 -21.51 -5.87 -2.64
N LYS A 120 -22.39 -6.53 -3.39
CA LYS A 120 -23.73 -6.92 -2.90
C LYS A 120 -23.65 -7.81 -1.65
N GLN A 121 -22.69 -8.72 -1.60
CA GLN A 121 -22.51 -9.67 -0.50
C GLN A 121 -21.80 -9.04 0.69
N ASN A 122 -20.70 -8.30 0.47
CA ASN A 122 -19.73 -7.89 1.49
C ASN A 122 -19.83 -6.40 1.86
N GLY A 123 -20.72 -5.64 1.23
CA GLY A 123 -20.87 -4.21 1.44
C GLY A 123 -19.95 -3.37 0.55
N ALA A 124 -19.95 -2.07 0.77
CA ALA A 124 -19.16 -1.12 -0.01
C ALA A 124 -17.65 -1.39 0.14
N VAL A 125 -16.92 -1.09 -0.92
CA VAL A 125 -15.45 -1.07 -0.89
C VAL A 125 -14.98 0.29 -0.36
N ASN A 126 -13.90 0.31 0.38
CA ASN A 126 -13.26 1.56 0.79
C ASN A 126 -12.98 2.46 -0.43
N PRO A 127 -13.34 3.76 -0.40
CA PRO A 127 -13.23 4.64 -1.56
C PRO A 127 -11.81 4.76 -2.15
N THR A 128 -10.78 4.73 -1.30
CA THR A 128 -9.37 4.77 -1.76
C THR A 128 -9.01 3.50 -2.52
N VAL A 129 -9.47 2.34 -2.03
CA VAL A 129 -9.25 1.04 -2.69
C VAL A 129 -10.02 0.98 -4.01
N GLU A 130 -11.28 1.41 -4.02
CA GLU A 130 -12.08 1.48 -5.25
C GLU A 130 -11.39 2.35 -6.30
N TYR A 131 -10.91 3.53 -5.90
CA TYR A 131 -10.21 4.46 -6.80
C TYR A 131 -8.99 3.82 -7.48
N LEU A 132 -8.20 3.01 -6.73
CA LEU A 132 -7.00 2.35 -7.24
C LEU A 132 -7.29 1.10 -8.09
N ALA A 133 -8.43 0.45 -7.85
CA ALA A 133 -8.83 -0.78 -8.56
C ALA A 133 -9.63 -0.52 -9.83
N ARG A 134 -9.95 0.74 -10.13
CA ARG A 134 -10.77 1.10 -11.32
C ARG A 134 -9.97 1.86 -12.36
N SER A 135 -10.23 1.55 -13.62
CA SER A 135 -9.70 2.27 -14.77
C SER A 135 -10.74 2.33 -15.88
N GLY A 136 -10.90 3.50 -16.49
CA GLY A 136 -11.88 3.71 -17.58
C GLY A 136 -13.33 3.38 -17.20
N GLY A 137 -13.67 3.46 -15.91
CA GLY A 137 -15.01 3.11 -15.39
C GLY A 137 -15.20 1.64 -15.01
N HIS A 138 -14.21 0.78 -15.28
CA HIS A 138 -14.27 -0.66 -15.01
C HIS A 138 -13.42 -1.05 -13.79
N TRP A 139 -13.83 -2.10 -13.08
CA TRP A 139 -12.98 -2.79 -12.13
C TRP A 139 -11.95 -3.64 -12.87
N VAL A 140 -10.67 -3.38 -12.63
CA VAL A 140 -9.55 -4.09 -13.26
C VAL A 140 -8.83 -5.04 -12.29
N ALA A 141 -9.19 -5.00 -11.01
CA ALA A 141 -8.65 -5.90 -10.01
C ALA A 141 -9.63 -6.04 -8.82
N VAL A 142 -9.53 -7.16 -8.10
CA VAL A 142 -10.29 -7.44 -6.88
C VAL A 142 -9.46 -7.02 -5.67
N PRO A 143 -10.00 -6.25 -4.72
CA PRO A 143 -9.29 -5.93 -3.48
C PRO A 143 -8.86 -7.19 -2.74
N ALA A 144 -7.57 -7.30 -2.41
CA ALA A 144 -7.02 -8.41 -1.64
C ALA A 144 -7.04 -8.08 -0.14
N ALA A 145 -7.38 -9.05 0.69
CA ALA A 145 -7.15 -8.92 2.13
C ALA A 145 -5.65 -9.01 2.43
N VAL A 146 -4.98 -10.00 1.86
CA VAL A 146 -3.55 -10.28 2.10
C VAL A 146 -2.66 -9.19 1.53
N GLY A 147 -1.82 -8.59 2.39
CA GLY A 147 -0.86 -7.55 2.03
C GLY A 147 -1.37 -6.12 2.23
N SER A 148 -2.67 -5.90 2.31
CA SER A 148 -3.24 -4.56 2.52
C SER A 148 -3.01 -4.10 3.96
N GLN A 149 -2.44 -2.89 4.15
CA GLN A 149 -2.06 -2.41 5.47
C GLN A 149 -2.01 -0.88 5.58
N ILE A 150 -2.19 -0.37 6.79
CA ILE A 150 -1.86 1.01 7.16
C ILE A 150 -0.46 1.00 7.78
N LYS A 151 0.45 1.85 7.29
CA LYS A 151 1.84 1.94 7.72
C LYS A 151 2.09 3.16 8.62
N GLY A 152 1.35 3.26 9.72
CA GLY A 152 1.57 4.29 10.73
C GLY A 152 2.80 4.04 11.61
N PRO A 153 2.98 4.78 12.70
CA PRO A 153 4.06 4.55 13.65
C PRO A 153 3.90 3.26 14.45
N CYS A 154 5.01 2.53 14.62
CA CYS A 154 5.21 1.53 15.65
C CYS A 154 6.31 2.01 16.58
N SER A 155 5.98 2.29 17.82
CA SER A 155 6.87 2.89 18.81
C SER A 155 7.23 1.93 19.93
N ARG A 156 8.45 2.10 20.46
CA ARG A 156 8.87 1.52 21.73
C ARG A 156 8.28 2.32 22.88
N ILE A 157 7.35 1.72 23.63
CA ILE A 157 6.64 2.33 24.76
C ILE A 157 7.63 2.89 25.78
N ASP A 158 8.60 2.08 26.16
CA ASP A 158 9.62 2.40 27.17
C ASP A 158 10.54 3.56 26.73
N LEU A 159 11.03 3.54 25.49
CA LEU A 159 11.96 4.54 24.98
C LEU A 159 11.27 5.89 24.74
N MET A 160 10.07 5.87 24.14
CA MET A 160 9.29 7.09 23.89
C MET A 160 8.93 7.79 25.21
N LYS A 161 8.50 7.02 26.21
CA LYS A 161 8.17 7.58 27.52
C LYS A 161 9.39 8.12 28.23
N LYS A 162 10.50 7.39 28.25
CA LYS A 162 11.72 7.74 28.97
C LYS A 162 12.44 8.94 28.38
N TYR A 163 12.58 8.99 27.06
CA TYR A 163 13.46 9.98 26.41
C TYR A 163 12.72 11.12 25.76
N ALA A 164 11.54 10.87 25.17
CA ALA A 164 10.72 11.90 24.53
C ALA A 164 9.59 12.43 25.44
N GLY A 165 9.36 11.82 26.62
CA GLY A 165 8.25 12.18 27.48
C GLY A 165 6.86 11.86 26.92
N ILE A 166 6.79 10.99 25.91
CA ILE A 166 5.55 10.65 25.19
C ILE A 166 5.06 9.29 25.67
N ASP A 167 3.91 9.25 26.32
CA ASP A 167 3.19 8.03 26.67
C ASP A 167 2.26 7.64 25.51
N VAL A 168 2.76 6.82 24.59
CA VAL A 168 2.03 6.42 23.38
C VAL A 168 0.74 5.65 23.71
N GLN A 169 0.68 4.92 24.83
CA GLN A 169 -0.50 4.20 25.27
C GLN A 169 -1.57 5.13 25.85
N ALA A 170 -1.16 6.23 26.50
CA ALA A 170 -2.08 7.24 26.97
C ALA A 170 -2.70 8.05 25.82
N ILE A 171 -1.93 8.30 24.76
CA ILE A 171 -2.37 9.00 23.55
C ILE A 171 -3.29 8.10 22.71
N TYR A 172 -2.94 6.83 22.58
CA TYR A 172 -3.69 5.82 21.84
C TYR A 172 -4.06 4.63 22.74
N PRO A 173 -5.01 4.81 23.67
CA PRO A 173 -5.36 3.76 24.62
C PRO A 173 -6.05 2.58 23.93
N ALA A 174 -5.77 1.38 24.41
CA ALA A 174 -6.42 0.17 23.94
C ALA A 174 -7.95 0.25 24.18
N GLY A 175 -8.74 -0.09 23.14
CA GLY A 175 -10.20 -0.16 23.26
C GLY A 175 -10.92 1.17 23.51
N ALA A 176 -10.23 2.32 23.37
CA ALA A 176 -10.84 3.64 23.57
C ALA A 176 -10.40 4.62 22.46
N PRO A 177 -11.17 5.71 22.23
CA PRO A 177 -10.80 6.73 21.28
C PRO A 177 -9.44 7.38 21.59
N PRO A 178 -8.64 7.71 20.58
CA PRO A 178 -7.36 8.38 20.77
C PRO A 178 -7.51 9.78 21.39
N LYS A 179 -6.46 10.19 22.13
CA LYS A 179 -6.30 11.52 22.74
C LYS A 179 -5.09 12.20 22.11
N ALA A 180 -5.09 12.30 20.77
CA ALA A 180 -3.89 12.56 19.97
C ALA A 180 -3.74 14.01 19.51
N ASP A 181 -4.41 14.98 20.10
CA ASP A 181 -4.35 16.39 19.68
C ASP A 181 -2.92 16.95 19.75
N ALA A 182 -2.18 16.58 20.80
CA ALA A 182 -0.78 16.97 20.98
C ALA A 182 0.21 16.18 20.09
N TRP A 183 -0.22 15.09 19.44
CA TRP A 183 0.63 14.31 18.56
C TRP A 183 0.65 14.92 17.15
N THR A 184 1.56 15.86 16.95
CA THR A 184 1.75 16.64 15.72
C THR A 184 3.11 16.34 15.09
N LEU A 185 3.32 16.78 13.84
CA LEU A 185 4.62 16.69 13.17
C LEU A 185 5.73 17.40 13.96
N ASP A 186 5.43 18.52 14.63
CA ASP A 186 6.38 19.19 15.51
C ASP A 186 6.70 18.36 16.76
N ALA A 187 5.70 17.71 17.34
CA ALA A 187 5.92 16.81 18.49
C ALA A 187 6.77 15.61 18.07
N MET A 188 6.53 15.05 16.89
CA MET A 188 7.31 13.96 16.33
C MET A 188 8.76 14.38 16.08
N LEU A 189 9.00 15.59 15.55
CA LEU A 189 10.35 16.11 15.32
C LEU A 189 11.14 16.25 16.63
N LYS A 190 10.51 16.81 17.67
CA LYS A 190 11.12 16.91 19.02
C LYS A 190 11.42 15.54 19.62
N ALA A 191 10.52 14.59 19.45
CA ALA A 191 10.72 13.22 19.91
C ALA A 191 11.87 12.53 19.15
N ALA A 192 11.97 12.73 17.83
CA ALA A 192 13.07 12.21 17.02
C ALA A 192 14.43 12.74 17.50
N GLU A 193 14.53 14.05 17.77
CA GLU A 193 15.73 14.66 18.34
C GLU A 193 16.10 14.06 19.70
N ALA A 194 15.13 13.98 20.61
CA ALA A 194 15.36 13.48 21.96
C ALA A 194 15.79 12.00 21.97
N CYS A 195 15.12 11.16 21.19
CA CYS A 195 15.47 9.76 21.07
C CYS A 195 16.81 9.56 20.36
N HIS A 196 17.14 10.35 19.33
CA HIS A 196 18.44 10.32 18.67
C HIS A 196 19.58 10.62 19.66
N LYS A 197 19.46 11.72 20.43
CA LYS A 197 20.44 12.10 21.45
C LYS A 197 20.62 11.03 22.54
N ALA A 198 19.61 10.22 22.78
CA ALA A 198 19.66 9.09 23.70
C ALA A 198 20.24 7.80 23.08
N GLY A 199 20.59 7.80 21.79
CA GLY A 199 21.13 6.65 21.07
C GLY A 199 20.07 5.71 20.48
N TYR A 200 18.80 6.13 20.40
CA TYR A 200 17.67 5.37 19.86
C TYR A 200 16.93 6.14 18.77
N PRO A 201 17.58 6.51 17.65
CA PRO A 201 16.94 7.31 16.60
C PRO A 201 15.70 6.63 16.01
N PHE A 202 14.83 7.42 15.38
CA PHE A 202 13.71 6.89 14.63
C PHE A 202 14.20 6.16 13.38
N GLY A 203 13.68 4.97 13.14
CA GLY A 203 14.01 4.16 11.97
C GLY A 203 13.07 4.45 10.79
N ILE A 204 13.17 5.63 10.21
CA ILE A 204 12.40 6.05 9.03
C ILE A 204 13.32 6.00 7.82
N GLY A 205 13.04 5.08 6.89
CA GLY A 205 13.81 4.95 5.65
C GLY A 205 13.48 6.07 4.65
N LEU A 206 14.45 6.37 3.80
CA LEU A 206 14.36 7.38 2.73
C LEU A 206 14.78 6.81 1.36
N GLY A 207 14.96 5.49 1.28
CA GLY A 207 15.28 4.80 0.03
C GLY A 207 14.09 4.74 -0.94
N VAL A 208 14.36 4.27 -2.15
CA VAL A 208 13.35 4.11 -3.21
C VAL A 208 12.62 2.78 -3.02
N THR A 209 11.70 2.73 -2.06
CA THR A 209 10.86 1.56 -1.74
C THR A 209 9.44 1.98 -1.46
N GLU A 210 8.50 1.06 -1.55
CA GLU A 210 7.08 1.32 -1.29
C GLU A 210 6.84 1.92 0.11
N ASP A 211 7.47 1.37 1.15
CA ASP A 211 7.32 1.87 2.52
C ASP A 211 7.75 3.32 2.67
N ASN A 212 8.88 3.67 2.07
CA ASN A 212 9.43 5.01 2.17
C ASN A 212 8.64 6.01 1.32
N VAL A 213 8.20 5.61 0.13
CA VAL A 213 7.36 6.43 -0.75
C VAL A 213 6.01 6.73 -0.09
N ASP A 214 5.36 5.73 0.50
CA ASP A 214 4.08 5.91 1.18
C ASP A 214 4.21 6.82 2.41
N THR A 215 5.27 6.64 3.20
CA THR A 215 5.55 7.50 4.37
C THR A 215 5.81 8.94 3.94
N ALA A 216 6.63 9.14 2.90
CA ALA A 216 6.89 10.47 2.35
C ALA A 216 5.61 11.11 1.82
N GLY A 217 4.81 10.36 1.06
CA GLY A 217 3.52 10.82 0.53
C GLY A 217 2.57 11.29 1.63
N ALA A 218 2.42 10.52 2.71
CA ALA A 218 1.55 10.87 3.82
C ALA A 218 2.01 12.14 4.55
N ILE A 219 3.31 12.32 4.74
CA ILE A 219 3.85 13.55 5.33
C ILE A 219 3.64 14.73 4.38
N PHE A 220 3.91 14.59 3.08
CA PHE A 220 3.62 15.64 2.09
C PHE A 220 2.14 16.04 2.13
N GLN A 221 1.21 15.08 2.10
CA GLN A 221 -0.22 15.37 2.17
C GLN A 221 -0.62 16.04 3.50
N SER A 222 0.06 15.75 4.60
CA SER A 222 -0.15 16.43 5.88
C SER A 222 0.16 17.94 5.83
N PHE A 223 0.97 18.38 4.85
CA PHE A 223 1.20 19.79 4.51
C PHE A 223 0.28 20.30 3.39
N GLY A 224 -0.46 19.42 2.71
CA GLY A 224 -1.20 19.73 1.48
C GLY A 224 -0.26 19.86 0.27
N ALA A 225 0.86 19.14 0.30
CA ALA A 225 1.93 19.21 -0.69
C ALA A 225 1.70 18.21 -1.83
N ASP A 226 0.73 18.48 -2.68
CA ASP A 226 0.48 17.72 -3.89
C ASP A 226 1.50 18.14 -4.98
N LEU A 227 2.11 17.16 -5.67
CA LEU A 227 2.98 17.46 -6.80
C LEU A 227 2.18 17.75 -8.08
N VAL A 228 1.01 17.14 -8.18
CA VAL A 228 0.04 17.34 -9.26
C VAL A 228 -1.36 17.30 -8.64
N ASP A 229 -2.22 18.23 -9.02
CA ASP A 229 -3.59 18.27 -8.55
C ASP A 229 -4.50 17.24 -9.27
N ALA A 230 -5.75 17.10 -8.83
CA ALA A 230 -6.73 16.19 -9.43
C ALA A 230 -7.08 16.50 -10.89
N LYS A 231 -6.77 17.72 -11.38
CA LYS A 231 -6.99 18.15 -12.77
C LYS A 231 -5.77 17.92 -13.65
N GLY A 232 -4.66 17.47 -13.07
CA GLY A 232 -3.39 17.28 -13.76
C GLY A 232 -2.50 18.54 -13.82
N ASN A 233 -2.79 19.59 -13.04
CA ASN A 233 -1.90 20.76 -13.00
C ASN A 233 -0.71 20.49 -12.08
N VAL A 234 0.48 20.86 -12.53
CA VAL A 234 1.73 20.73 -11.75
C VAL A 234 1.75 21.77 -10.63
N SER A 235 2.04 21.32 -9.40
CA SER A 235 2.10 22.14 -8.19
C SER A 235 3.39 21.91 -7.37
N VAL A 236 4.41 21.35 -7.99
CA VAL A 236 5.71 20.99 -7.38
C VAL A 236 6.37 22.18 -6.66
N LYS A 237 6.23 23.40 -7.15
CA LYS A 237 6.82 24.61 -6.56
C LYS A 237 5.91 25.32 -5.56
N SER A 238 4.86 24.69 -5.07
CA SER A 238 3.97 25.26 -4.06
C SER A 238 4.67 25.47 -2.71
N ASP A 239 4.15 26.40 -1.91
CA ASP A 239 4.66 26.64 -0.55
C ASP A 239 4.48 25.39 0.34
N ALA A 240 3.44 24.59 0.10
CA ALA A 240 3.21 23.34 0.82
C ALA A 240 4.33 22.32 0.57
N VAL A 241 4.79 22.18 -0.67
CA VAL A 241 5.91 21.29 -1.02
C VAL A 241 7.21 21.80 -0.39
N ARG A 242 7.45 23.10 -0.41
CA ARG A 242 8.61 23.72 0.28
C ARG A 242 8.60 23.41 1.77
N GLN A 243 7.46 23.58 2.44
CA GLN A 243 7.31 23.30 3.88
C GLN A 243 7.53 21.82 4.19
N ALA A 244 7.01 20.90 3.38
CA ALA A 244 7.23 19.49 3.55
C ALA A 244 8.72 19.10 3.41
N LEU A 245 9.44 19.66 2.44
CA LEU A 245 10.87 19.44 2.25
C LEU A 245 11.70 20.01 3.43
N GLU A 246 11.39 21.22 3.89
CA GLU A 246 12.04 21.81 5.06
C GLU A 246 11.80 21.01 6.35
N TYR A 247 10.60 20.46 6.52
CA TYR A 247 10.32 19.54 7.62
C TYR A 247 11.20 18.29 7.54
N TYR A 248 11.27 17.65 6.37
CA TYR A 248 12.12 16.47 6.17
C TYR A 248 13.60 16.77 6.39
N LYS A 249 14.09 17.92 5.95
CA LYS A 249 15.48 18.34 6.21
C LYS A 249 15.80 18.44 7.69
N LYS A 250 14.85 18.91 8.51
CA LYS A 250 14.98 18.93 9.97
C LYS A 250 14.90 17.51 10.56
N LEU A 251 13.94 16.69 10.12
CA LEU A 251 13.76 15.32 10.61
C LEU A 251 14.99 14.45 10.31
N ALA A 252 15.52 14.57 9.11
CA ALA A 252 16.64 13.77 8.64
C ALA A 252 17.91 13.88 9.48
N GLN A 253 18.12 15.00 10.16
CA GLN A 253 19.25 15.16 11.09
C GLN A 253 19.20 14.19 12.27
N TRP A 254 18.03 13.65 12.58
CA TRP A 254 17.76 12.76 13.71
C TRP A 254 17.51 11.31 13.31
N LEU A 255 17.61 11.00 12.01
CA LEU A 255 17.50 9.64 11.48
C LEU A 255 18.87 8.95 11.41
N PRO A 256 18.93 7.62 11.24
CA PRO A 256 20.15 6.91 10.93
C PRO A 256 20.79 7.46 9.63
N PRO A 257 22.11 7.62 9.56
CA PRO A 257 22.77 8.21 8.39
C PRO A 257 22.64 7.36 7.12
N ASP A 258 22.38 6.06 7.26
CA ASP A 258 22.16 5.11 6.18
C ASP A 258 20.68 5.00 5.75
N ALA A 259 19.78 5.76 6.35
CA ALA A 259 18.34 5.75 6.01
C ALA A 259 18.04 5.92 4.50
N PRO A 260 18.81 6.67 3.69
CA PRO A 260 18.63 6.74 2.24
C PRO A 260 18.87 5.42 1.49
N ALA A 261 19.57 4.47 2.08
CA ALA A 261 19.87 3.16 1.49
C ALA A 261 18.95 2.03 1.99
N TRP A 262 17.98 2.35 2.87
CA TRP A 262 17.12 1.35 3.47
C TRP A 262 16.10 0.77 2.49
N ASP A 263 15.92 -0.57 2.59
CA ASP A 263 14.87 -1.33 1.92
C ASP A 263 13.64 -1.55 2.83
N ASN A 264 12.60 -2.26 2.33
CA ASN A 264 11.38 -2.56 3.08
C ASN A 264 11.59 -3.42 4.34
N ALA A 265 12.72 -4.10 4.49
CA ALA A 265 13.04 -4.90 5.67
C ALA A 265 13.84 -4.14 6.73
N SER A 266 14.47 -3.03 6.35
CA SER A 266 15.47 -2.35 7.17
C SER A 266 14.86 -1.75 8.43
N ASN A 267 13.69 -1.10 8.34
CA ASN A 267 12.97 -0.51 9.46
C ASN A 267 12.61 -1.56 10.53
N ASN A 268 12.04 -2.70 10.11
CA ASN A 268 11.68 -3.80 10.99
C ASN A 268 12.90 -4.38 11.71
N LYS A 269 13.96 -4.69 10.96
CA LYS A 269 15.22 -5.20 11.51
C LYS A 269 15.81 -4.24 12.53
N TYR A 270 15.75 -2.93 12.23
CA TYR A 270 16.26 -1.87 13.08
C TYR A 270 15.53 -1.82 14.43
N LEU A 271 14.19 -1.83 14.41
CA LEU A 271 13.37 -1.80 15.62
C LEU A 271 13.51 -3.09 16.45
N ILE A 272 13.43 -4.26 15.80
CA ILE A 272 13.51 -5.57 16.46
C ILE A 272 14.89 -5.78 17.09
N ALA A 273 15.96 -5.26 16.48
CA ALA A 273 17.30 -5.28 17.04
C ALA A 273 17.47 -4.30 18.24
N GLY A 274 16.43 -3.58 18.65
CA GLY A 274 16.46 -2.65 19.75
C GLY A 274 17.22 -1.35 19.48
N LYS A 275 17.53 -1.03 18.23
CA LYS A 275 18.33 0.13 17.84
C LYS A 275 17.55 1.43 17.74
N GLY A 276 16.23 1.35 17.57
CA GLY A 276 15.37 2.51 17.37
C GLY A 276 14.18 2.57 18.32
N SER A 277 13.60 3.75 18.42
CA SER A 277 12.43 4.00 19.28
C SER A 277 11.11 4.08 18.54
N LEU A 278 11.12 4.32 17.22
CA LEU A 278 9.95 4.39 16.37
C LEU A 278 10.31 4.03 14.93
N ILE A 279 9.41 3.32 14.25
CA ILE A 279 9.45 3.12 12.79
C ILE A 279 8.07 3.41 12.19
N MET A 280 8.02 3.59 10.87
CA MET A 280 6.78 3.74 10.09
C MET A 280 6.49 2.44 9.32
N ASN A 281 6.10 1.38 10.05
CA ASN A 281 5.67 0.12 9.44
C ASN A 281 5.12 -0.84 10.52
N PRO A 282 3.94 -0.60 11.06
CA PRO A 282 3.57 -1.16 12.34
C PRO A 282 3.25 -2.63 12.36
N PRO A 283 2.38 -3.19 11.49
CA PRO A 283 1.93 -4.55 11.82
C PRO A 283 3.05 -5.56 11.61
N SER A 284 3.89 -5.38 10.60
CA SER A 284 4.98 -6.32 10.30
C SER A 284 6.05 -6.35 11.39
N ALA A 285 6.44 -5.21 11.93
CA ALA A 285 7.43 -5.15 12.99
C ALA A 285 6.98 -5.90 14.23
N TRP A 286 5.73 -5.69 14.67
CA TRP A 286 5.18 -6.38 15.83
C TRP A 286 5.04 -7.89 15.58
N ALA A 287 4.50 -8.30 14.42
CA ALA A 287 4.31 -9.71 14.10
C ALA A 287 5.65 -10.49 14.03
N VAL A 288 6.67 -9.89 13.44
CA VAL A 288 8.02 -10.47 13.40
C VAL A 288 8.66 -10.44 14.79
N ALA A 289 8.52 -9.37 15.55
CA ALA A 289 9.05 -9.29 16.92
C ALA A 289 8.38 -10.31 17.84
N LYS A 290 7.06 -10.54 17.72
CA LYS A 290 6.35 -11.57 18.50
C LYS A 290 6.97 -12.96 18.32
N ARG A 291 7.48 -13.26 17.14
CA ARG A 291 8.14 -14.52 16.82
C ARG A 291 9.62 -14.55 17.25
N ASP A 292 10.37 -13.49 16.92
CA ASP A 292 11.84 -13.50 16.96
C ASP A 292 12.43 -12.80 18.19
N ALA A 293 11.70 -11.86 18.79
CA ALA A 293 12.12 -11.05 19.94
C ALA A 293 10.94 -10.67 20.84
N PRO A 294 10.29 -11.63 21.53
CA PRO A 294 9.08 -11.39 22.32
C PRO A 294 9.21 -10.25 23.32
N GLN A 295 10.38 -10.10 23.96
CA GLN A 295 10.67 -9.02 24.90
C GLN A 295 10.64 -7.62 24.25
N VAL A 296 10.93 -7.52 22.95
CA VAL A 296 10.77 -6.28 22.19
C VAL A 296 9.30 -6.10 21.84
N ALA A 297 8.60 -7.16 21.40
CA ALA A 297 7.19 -7.10 21.04
C ALA A 297 6.32 -6.57 22.17
N GLU A 298 6.59 -6.93 23.43
CA GLU A 298 5.87 -6.43 24.62
C GLU A 298 6.02 -4.91 24.81
N GLN A 299 7.06 -4.31 24.24
CA GLN A 299 7.35 -2.88 24.28
C GLN A 299 6.90 -2.13 23.02
N LEU A 300 6.23 -2.78 22.09
CA LEU A 300 5.77 -2.14 20.87
C LEU A 300 4.33 -1.67 20.98
N TRP A 301 4.05 -0.50 20.43
CA TRP A 301 2.71 0.06 20.33
C TRP A 301 2.47 0.67 18.96
N THR A 302 1.45 0.17 18.28
CA THR A 302 0.99 0.71 17.00
C THR A 302 0.04 1.87 17.25
N HIS A 303 0.23 2.99 16.55
CA HIS A 303 -0.60 4.16 16.76
C HIS A 303 -0.73 5.02 15.50
N GLY A 304 -1.53 6.09 15.58
CA GLY A 304 -1.76 6.98 14.45
C GLY A 304 -0.56 7.87 14.11
N MET A 305 -0.55 8.33 12.88
CA MET A 305 0.39 9.33 12.38
C MET A 305 0.29 10.65 13.16
N PRO A 306 1.33 11.46 13.23
CA PRO A 306 1.24 12.83 13.74
C PRO A 306 0.39 13.70 12.81
N ALA A 307 -0.33 14.68 13.37
CA ALA A 307 -1.06 15.65 12.58
C ALA A 307 -0.13 16.71 12.00
N GLY A 308 -0.27 17.00 10.72
CA GLY A 308 0.30 18.18 10.08
C GLY A 308 -0.73 19.32 9.93
N PRO A 309 -0.35 20.42 9.26
CA PRO A 309 -1.22 21.60 9.08
C PRO A 309 -2.55 21.32 8.38
N LYS A 310 -2.61 20.28 7.55
CA LYS A 310 -3.82 19.88 6.78
C LYS A 310 -4.50 18.63 7.31
N GLY A 311 -3.99 18.08 8.39
CA GLY A 311 -4.59 16.90 9.03
C GLY A 311 -3.62 15.76 9.27
N ARG A 312 -4.20 14.63 9.61
CA ARG A 312 -3.49 13.40 9.96
C ARG A 312 -3.67 12.39 8.83
N TYR A 313 -2.61 12.14 8.08
CA TYR A 313 -2.62 11.24 6.94
C TYR A 313 -1.86 9.97 7.28
N ALA A 314 -2.49 8.82 7.05
CA ALA A 314 -1.89 7.52 7.33
C ALA A 314 -1.40 6.88 6.02
N PRO A 315 -0.12 6.50 5.93
CA PRO A 315 0.38 5.76 4.77
C PRO A 315 -0.40 4.46 4.60
N PHE A 316 -0.97 4.25 3.43
CA PHE A 316 -1.80 3.09 3.13
C PHE A 316 -1.28 2.34 1.92
N LEU A 317 -1.03 1.06 2.11
CA LEU A 317 -0.62 0.13 1.06
C LEU A 317 -1.73 -0.90 0.85
N PRO A 318 -2.67 -0.70 -0.09
CA PRO A 318 -3.60 -1.74 -0.48
C PRO A 318 -2.97 -2.71 -1.48
N TYR A 319 -3.38 -3.98 -1.41
CA TYR A 319 -3.10 -5.00 -2.40
C TYR A 319 -4.35 -5.41 -3.15
N PHE A 320 -4.15 -5.92 -4.35
CA PHE A 320 -5.21 -6.31 -5.27
C PHE A 320 -4.84 -7.62 -5.96
N TYR A 321 -5.83 -8.43 -6.29
CA TYR A 321 -5.66 -9.56 -7.19
C TYR A 321 -6.14 -9.18 -8.59
N GLY A 322 -5.22 -9.08 -9.53
CA GLY A 322 -5.51 -8.89 -10.95
C GLY A 322 -5.40 -10.20 -11.73
N ILE A 323 -6.22 -10.34 -12.74
CA ILE A 323 -6.16 -11.45 -13.69
C ILE A 323 -5.52 -10.91 -14.96
N TRP A 324 -4.40 -11.49 -15.38
CA TRP A 324 -3.78 -11.10 -16.64
C TRP A 324 -4.68 -11.44 -17.82
N ASN A 325 -4.85 -10.53 -18.80
CA ASN A 325 -5.69 -10.77 -19.97
C ASN A 325 -5.11 -11.83 -20.94
N PHE A 326 -3.84 -12.17 -20.77
CA PHE A 326 -3.20 -13.29 -21.45
C PHE A 326 -3.27 -14.61 -20.67
N GLY A 327 -3.80 -14.59 -19.44
CA GLY A 327 -4.06 -15.78 -18.62
C GLY A 327 -4.98 -16.77 -19.34
N LYS A 328 -4.73 -18.06 -19.13
CA LYS A 328 -5.37 -19.13 -19.90
C LYS A 328 -6.73 -19.52 -19.33
N ASN A 329 -6.90 -19.48 -17.99
CA ASN A 329 -8.10 -19.98 -17.34
C ASN A 329 -8.80 -18.86 -16.53
N LYS A 330 -9.27 -17.83 -17.23
CA LYS A 330 -9.88 -16.64 -16.62
C LYS A 330 -11.14 -16.95 -15.79
N SER A 331 -11.94 -17.92 -16.22
CA SER A 331 -13.14 -18.31 -15.49
C SER A 331 -12.79 -18.95 -14.15
N ALA A 332 -11.79 -19.84 -14.10
CA ALA A 332 -11.30 -20.43 -12.86
C ALA A 332 -10.64 -19.34 -11.97
N ALA A 333 -9.88 -18.42 -12.57
CA ALA A 333 -9.30 -17.28 -11.85
C ALA A 333 -10.38 -16.43 -11.17
N LYS A 334 -11.44 -16.04 -11.89
CA LYS A 334 -12.58 -15.31 -11.31
C LYS A 334 -13.26 -16.10 -10.18
N SER A 335 -13.46 -17.42 -10.37
CA SER A 335 -14.04 -18.29 -9.34
C SER A 335 -13.21 -18.35 -8.07
N LEU A 336 -11.88 -18.47 -8.19
CA LEU A 336 -10.98 -18.46 -7.05
C LEU A 336 -11.02 -17.11 -6.33
N LEU A 337 -10.99 -15.98 -7.05
CA LEU A 337 -11.05 -14.66 -6.43
C LEU A 337 -12.37 -14.42 -5.67
N VAL A 338 -13.50 -14.93 -6.20
CA VAL A 338 -14.78 -14.93 -5.48
C VAL A 338 -14.68 -15.76 -4.20
N TYR A 339 -14.05 -16.94 -4.25
CA TYR A 339 -13.87 -17.80 -3.09
C TYR A 339 -12.98 -17.16 -2.02
N LEU A 340 -11.83 -16.60 -2.39
CA LEU A 340 -10.91 -15.91 -1.47
C LEU A 340 -11.53 -14.62 -0.87
N SER A 341 -12.58 -14.08 -1.49
CA SER A 341 -13.31 -12.91 -0.99
C SER A 341 -14.54 -13.28 -0.13
N GLN A 342 -14.76 -14.56 0.17
CA GLN A 342 -15.82 -14.96 1.08
C GLN A 342 -15.47 -14.61 2.54
N PRO A 343 -16.46 -14.28 3.39
CA PRO A 343 -16.19 -13.86 4.77
C PRO A 343 -15.28 -14.82 5.55
N ALA A 344 -15.54 -16.12 5.48
CA ALA A 344 -14.74 -17.12 6.19
C ALA A 344 -13.29 -17.21 5.67
N ALA A 345 -13.07 -17.07 4.36
CA ALA A 345 -11.74 -17.07 3.78
C ALA A 345 -10.94 -15.82 4.19
N VAL A 346 -11.59 -14.65 4.12
CA VAL A 346 -10.98 -13.38 4.54
C VAL A 346 -10.63 -13.41 6.03
N GLU A 347 -11.56 -13.86 6.90
CA GLU A 347 -11.31 -13.98 8.33
C GLU A 347 -10.16 -14.94 8.64
N ALA A 348 -10.07 -16.06 7.95
CA ALA A 348 -8.98 -17.02 8.12
C ALA A 348 -7.61 -16.40 7.78
N MET A 349 -7.51 -15.66 6.69
CA MET A 349 -6.28 -14.96 6.28
C MET A 349 -5.89 -13.86 7.28
N VAL A 350 -6.84 -13.03 7.69
CA VAL A 350 -6.62 -11.94 8.65
C VAL A 350 -6.21 -12.48 10.02
N ASN A 351 -6.82 -13.57 10.49
CA ASN A 351 -6.42 -14.24 11.73
C ASN A 351 -5.00 -14.82 11.64
N ALA A 352 -4.67 -15.44 10.52
CA ALA A 352 -3.33 -16.03 10.30
C ALA A 352 -2.21 -14.99 10.27
N SER A 353 -2.53 -13.74 9.92
CA SER A 353 -1.61 -12.60 9.93
C SER A 353 -1.63 -11.81 11.25
N PHE A 354 -2.33 -12.27 12.30
CA PHE A 354 -2.51 -11.56 13.57
C PHE A 354 -3.08 -10.15 13.41
N GLY A 355 -4.00 -9.96 12.46
CA GLY A 355 -4.61 -8.66 12.18
C GLY A 355 -3.71 -7.68 11.41
N TYR A 356 -2.61 -8.17 10.85
CA TYR A 356 -1.78 -7.38 9.91
C TYR A 356 -2.59 -6.93 8.70
N ASP A 357 -3.32 -7.85 8.10
CA ASP A 357 -4.08 -7.63 6.87
C ASP A 357 -5.39 -6.89 7.12
N LEU A 358 -5.72 -5.96 6.22
CA LEU A 358 -6.87 -5.08 6.31
C LEU A 358 -7.77 -5.25 5.09
N PRO A 359 -8.88 -5.98 5.21
CA PRO A 359 -9.81 -6.15 4.10
C PRO A 359 -10.53 -4.86 3.76
N ALA A 360 -10.85 -4.69 2.48
CA ALA A 360 -11.39 -3.45 1.93
C ALA A 360 -12.92 -3.33 2.00
N PHE A 361 -13.64 -4.43 2.20
CA PHE A 361 -15.10 -4.43 2.22
C PHE A 361 -15.66 -4.09 3.61
N GLU A 362 -16.73 -3.33 3.63
CA GLU A 362 -17.36 -2.78 4.85
C GLU A 362 -17.67 -3.82 5.92
N LYS A 363 -18.19 -5.00 5.53
CA LYS A 363 -18.58 -6.05 6.49
C LYS A 363 -17.40 -6.75 7.17
N PHE A 364 -16.17 -6.56 6.70
CA PHE A 364 -14.99 -7.22 7.23
C PHE A 364 -14.25 -6.42 8.30
N THR A 365 -14.83 -5.31 8.77
CA THR A 365 -14.20 -4.40 9.71
C THR A 365 -14.37 -4.78 11.19
N THR A 366 -15.07 -5.88 11.47
CA THR A 366 -15.48 -6.29 12.82
C THR A 366 -14.88 -7.61 13.28
N PHE A 367 -13.85 -8.13 12.61
CA PHE A 367 -13.18 -9.35 13.03
C PHE A 367 -12.52 -9.17 14.40
N LYS A 368 -12.61 -10.20 15.22
CA LYS A 368 -12.18 -10.15 16.63
C LYS A 368 -10.67 -10.03 16.79
N VAL A 369 -9.88 -10.46 15.80
CA VAL A 369 -8.42 -10.49 15.86
C VAL A 369 -7.81 -9.14 16.24
N TRP A 370 -8.39 -8.03 15.79
CA TRP A 370 -7.87 -6.70 16.13
C TRP A 370 -8.09 -6.30 17.58
N ALA A 371 -9.12 -6.85 18.22
CA ALA A 371 -9.38 -6.63 19.65
C ALA A 371 -8.66 -7.65 20.55
N GLU A 372 -8.49 -8.89 20.07
CA GLU A 372 -8.00 -10.01 20.89
C GLU A 372 -6.50 -10.26 20.73
N GLU A 373 -5.96 -10.07 19.51
CA GLU A 373 -4.56 -10.35 19.20
C GLU A 373 -3.74 -9.09 18.93
N GLY A 374 -4.19 -8.26 18.07
CA GLY A 374 -3.36 -7.13 17.88
C GLY A 374 -3.38 -6.47 16.55
N PRO A 375 -2.37 -5.81 16.14
CA PRO A 375 -0.95 -5.60 16.49
C PRO A 375 -0.66 -4.31 17.30
N PRO A 376 -0.33 -4.38 18.60
CA PRO A 376 -0.53 -5.45 19.60
C PRO A 376 -1.94 -5.49 20.18
N LYS A 377 -2.24 -6.48 21.06
CA LYS A 377 -3.55 -6.68 21.69
C LYS A 377 -4.15 -5.39 22.24
N GLY A 378 -5.41 -5.15 21.88
CA GLY A 378 -6.17 -3.97 22.31
C GLY A 378 -5.75 -2.66 21.61
N THR A 379 -4.78 -2.67 20.71
CA THR A 379 -4.48 -1.51 19.87
C THR A 379 -5.67 -1.21 18.96
N LEU A 380 -6.07 0.07 18.89
CA LEU A 380 -7.12 0.51 17.99
C LEU A 380 -6.58 0.59 16.54
N TYR A 381 -6.31 -0.56 15.99
CA TYR A 381 -5.93 -0.72 14.60
C TYR A 381 -7.14 -1.19 13.81
N HIS A 382 -8.09 -0.29 13.57
CA HIS A 382 -9.32 -0.58 12.86
C HIS A 382 -9.33 0.08 11.51
N TYR A 383 -9.54 -0.72 10.50
CA TYR A 383 -9.79 -0.31 9.12
C TYR A 383 -11.17 -0.80 8.69
N PRO A 384 -11.90 -0.06 7.87
CA PRO A 384 -11.71 1.34 7.43
C PRO A 384 -12.17 2.35 8.46
N ASN A 385 -12.33 1.93 9.69
CA ASN A 385 -12.99 2.70 10.73
C ASN A 385 -12.18 3.94 11.10
N PRO A 386 -12.81 5.13 11.24
CA PRO A 386 -12.18 6.37 11.63
C PRO A 386 -11.66 6.41 13.08
N HIS A 387 -11.62 5.28 13.79
CA HIS A 387 -11.02 5.23 15.13
C HIS A 387 -9.62 5.79 15.18
N ASN A 388 -8.89 5.69 14.07
CA ASN A 388 -7.58 6.30 13.94
C ASN A 388 -7.63 7.80 13.69
N HIS A 389 -8.82 8.38 13.46
CA HIS A 389 -9.02 9.76 13.02
C HIS A 389 -7.95 10.23 12.03
N GLN A 390 -7.65 9.38 11.09
CA GLN A 390 -6.68 9.57 10.04
C GLN A 390 -7.36 9.49 8.68
N ILE A 391 -6.77 10.19 7.73
CA ILE A 391 -7.13 10.08 6.32
C ILE A 391 -6.17 9.07 5.69
N LEU A 392 -6.69 8.05 5.01
CA LEU A 392 -5.86 7.11 4.27
C LEU A 392 -5.15 7.84 3.13
N SER A 393 -3.83 7.69 3.08
CA SER A 393 -2.95 8.35 2.15
C SER A 393 -2.30 7.33 1.22
N VAL A 394 -2.53 7.48 -0.07
CA VAL A 394 -1.71 6.81 -1.08
C VAL A 394 -0.85 7.87 -1.74
N ALA A 395 0.46 7.69 -1.70
CA ALA A 395 1.39 8.66 -2.25
C ALA A 395 1.07 8.96 -3.72
N ALA A 396 1.26 10.21 -4.13
CA ALA A 396 0.90 10.79 -5.42
C ALA A 396 -0.59 11.13 -5.64
N GLN A 397 -1.51 10.74 -4.73
CA GLN A 397 -2.85 11.35 -4.76
C GLN A 397 -2.75 12.86 -4.45
N PRO A 398 -3.60 13.72 -5.07
CA PRO A 398 -4.78 13.39 -5.91
C PRO A 398 -4.49 13.37 -7.43
N ALA A 399 -3.24 13.26 -7.86
CA ALA A 399 -2.89 13.27 -9.28
C ALA A 399 -3.71 12.23 -10.08
N PRO A 400 -4.04 12.50 -11.35
CA PRO A 400 -4.69 11.52 -12.21
C PRO A 400 -3.89 10.20 -12.24
N PRO A 401 -4.54 9.01 -12.26
CA PRO A 401 -3.88 7.72 -12.09
C PRO A 401 -2.67 7.49 -13.00
N LYS A 402 -2.73 7.90 -14.26
CA LYS A 402 -1.64 7.78 -15.23
C LYS A 402 -0.36 8.52 -14.79
N ILE A 403 -0.52 9.69 -14.19
CA ILE A 403 0.60 10.51 -13.68
C ILE A 403 1.03 10.02 -12.30
N ALA A 404 0.05 9.71 -11.43
CA ALA A 404 0.28 9.22 -10.09
C ALA A 404 1.14 7.95 -10.06
N VAL A 405 0.87 7.00 -10.96
CA VAL A 405 1.68 5.79 -11.14
C VAL A 405 3.16 6.13 -11.34
N GLN A 406 3.47 7.10 -12.20
CA GLN A 406 4.85 7.48 -12.50
C GLN A 406 5.51 8.19 -11.31
N ILE A 407 4.80 9.13 -10.67
CA ILE A 407 5.29 9.81 -9.46
C ILE A 407 5.61 8.77 -8.37
N TYR A 408 4.73 7.80 -8.17
CA TYR A 408 4.87 6.74 -7.16
C TYR A 408 6.04 5.80 -7.50
N THR A 409 6.03 5.19 -8.68
CA THR A 409 7.02 4.17 -9.07
C THR A 409 8.42 4.75 -9.23
N GLN A 410 8.52 6.02 -9.66
CA GLN A 410 9.80 6.74 -9.74
C GLN A 410 10.21 7.35 -8.39
N ALA A 411 9.40 7.21 -7.35
CA ALA A 411 9.67 7.70 -5.99
C ALA A 411 10.05 9.19 -5.95
N ILE A 412 9.32 10.03 -6.68
CA ILE A 412 9.70 11.45 -6.86
C ILE A 412 9.80 12.17 -5.52
N GLN A 413 8.79 12.02 -4.62
CA GLN A 413 8.79 12.67 -3.31
C GLN A 413 10.00 12.27 -2.46
N THR A 414 10.32 10.98 -2.40
CA THR A 414 11.47 10.47 -1.63
C THR A 414 12.79 10.97 -2.22
N LYS A 415 12.91 10.97 -3.55
CA LYS A 415 14.11 11.51 -4.23
C LYS A 415 14.28 13.01 -3.98
N MET A 416 13.19 13.81 -3.96
CA MET A 416 13.25 15.23 -3.58
C MET A 416 13.82 15.39 -2.18
N VAL A 417 13.32 14.60 -1.22
CA VAL A 417 13.80 14.62 0.16
C VAL A 417 15.29 14.32 0.22
N VAL A 418 15.75 13.23 -0.42
CA VAL A 418 17.17 12.82 -0.39
C VAL A 418 18.07 13.87 -1.04
N ARG A 419 17.70 14.40 -2.21
CA ARG A 419 18.47 15.44 -2.91
C ARG A 419 18.66 16.68 -2.03
N PHE A 420 17.55 17.17 -1.43
CA PHE A 420 17.58 18.34 -0.57
C PHE A 420 18.38 18.11 0.73
N MET A 421 18.28 16.92 1.33
CA MET A 421 19.10 16.54 2.50
C MET A 421 20.58 16.49 2.19
N GLN A 422 20.97 16.04 1.00
CA GLN A 422 22.36 15.95 0.55
C GLN A 422 22.97 17.31 0.17
N GLY A 423 22.22 18.40 0.35
CA GLY A 423 22.69 19.76 0.18
C GLY A 423 22.40 20.39 -1.19
N GLU A 424 21.60 19.72 -2.03
CA GLU A 424 21.12 20.38 -3.25
C GLU A 424 20.25 21.60 -2.87
N PRO A 425 20.41 22.75 -3.52
CA PRO A 425 19.54 23.90 -3.29
C PRO A 425 18.07 23.58 -3.52
N LEU A 426 17.19 24.09 -2.64
CA LEU A 426 15.75 23.85 -2.70
C LEU A 426 15.17 24.11 -4.10
N GLU A 427 15.52 25.23 -4.72
CA GLU A 427 15.02 25.60 -6.06
C GLU A 427 15.48 24.63 -7.15
N GLN A 428 16.68 24.05 -7.04
CA GLN A 428 17.15 23.02 -7.98
C GLN A 428 16.41 21.70 -7.80
N THR A 429 16.16 21.28 -6.54
CA THR A 429 15.36 20.10 -6.22
C THR A 429 13.94 20.23 -6.79
N LEU A 430 13.31 21.41 -6.59
CA LEU A 430 11.97 21.68 -7.11
C LEU A 430 11.94 21.71 -8.65
N ALA A 431 12.92 22.36 -9.29
CA ALA A 431 13.02 22.41 -10.75
C ALA A 431 13.26 21.02 -11.37
N TRP A 432 14.08 20.19 -10.72
CA TRP A 432 14.26 18.80 -11.13
C TRP A 432 12.94 18.03 -11.07
N ALA A 433 12.24 18.07 -9.92
CA ALA A 433 10.99 17.33 -9.75
C ALA A 433 9.88 17.81 -10.71
N GLU A 434 9.80 19.12 -10.99
CA GLU A 434 8.88 19.67 -11.98
C GLU A 434 9.18 19.11 -13.37
N THR A 435 10.45 19.05 -13.79
CA THR A 435 10.87 18.49 -15.09
C THR A 435 10.49 17.01 -15.20
N GLU A 436 10.70 16.21 -14.16
CA GLU A 436 10.30 14.80 -14.14
C GLU A 436 8.79 14.65 -14.30
N VAL A 437 8.01 15.40 -13.49
CA VAL A 437 6.55 15.35 -13.52
C VAL A 437 5.98 15.80 -14.86
N GLU A 438 6.50 16.89 -15.45
CA GLU A 438 6.12 17.31 -16.80
C GLU A 438 6.48 16.26 -17.86
N GLY A 439 7.57 15.53 -17.67
CA GLY A 439 7.93 14.39 -18.51
C GLY A 439 6.85 13.32 -18.54
N PHE A 440 6.28 12.98 -17.37
CA PHE A 440 5.20 11.99 -17.25
C PHE A 440 3.88 12.40 -17.92
N MET A 441 3.66 13.71 -18.11
CA MET A 441 2.46 14.22 -18.79
C MET A 441 2.54 14.07 -20.31
N ARG A 442 3.74 13.91 -20.87
CA ARG A 442 3.96 13.81 -22.33
C ARG A 442 3.84 12.38 -22.86
N THR A 443 3.82 11.39 -21.97
CA THR A 443 3.69 9.95 -22.27
C THR A 443 2.26 9.46 -22.07
#